data_ff6974016ae11e7e69ccafb823db32fa
#
_entry.id   ff6974016ae11e7e69ccafb823db32fa
#
_cell.length_a   1.000
_cell.length_b   1.000
_cell.length_c   1.000
_cell.angle_alpha   90.00
_cell.angle_beta   90.00
_cell.angle_gamma   90.00
#
_symmetry.space_group_name_H-M   'P 1'
#
loop_
_entity.id
_entity.type
_entity.pdbx_description
1 polymer ?
#
loop_
_entity_poly.entity_id
_entity_poly.type
_entity_poly.pdbx_seq_one_letter_code
_entity_poly.pdbx_strand_id
1 'polypeptide(L)'
;SSSSAASDVYKRQPLFIAGPIVTFNDFWSQVCKPLHIPVRVIAVYACRCLFAVLSIEFMLHYMYVNAIKTAGVWDAYTPMEMAILSFWSLEFVWFKLVVPWRLFRLWALLDGVDVPENVIRSITNSPSALRFWRAWHRSYNLWVVRYIYIPLGGAKRQLVSSLVVFTFVALWHDLSFTLLAWAWLIVLFLAPEIVGRSLVPSRVYGQRPWFRHVRALGTVANMFMMISANLVGFVIGLDGVQFVWSQMVETEAGRVCLLQLIVVLFIAAQLMYEYRAE
;
A
#
# COMPACT_ATOMS: atom_id res chain seq x y z
N SER A 1 19.36 0.04 -36.71
CA SER A 1 18.17 -0.83 -36.64
C SER A 1 17.95 -1.52 -35.29
N SER A 2 18.92 -1.65 -34.39
CA SER A 2 18.74 -2.19 -33.02
C SER A 2 17.87 -1.29 -32.15
N SER A 3 17.92 0.02 -32.33
CA SER A 3 17.14 1.01 -31.58
C SER A 3 15.64 0.95 -31.87
N SER A 4 15.24 0.68 -33.13
CA SER A 4 13.82 0.57 -33.50
C SER A 4 13.20 -0.73 -32.97
N ALA A 5 13.93 -1.83 -33.06
CA ALA A 5 13.48 -3.11 -32.54
C ALA A 5 13.32 -3.07 -31.00
N ALA A 6 14.25 -2.43 -30.28
CA ALA A 6 14.13 -2.21 -28.84
C ALA A 6 12.94 -1.30 -28.49
N SER A 7 12.67 -0.25 -29.29
CA SER A 7 11.51 0.63 -29.11
C SER A 7 10.20 -0.11 -29.39
N ASP A 8 10.14 -0.97 -30.41
CA ASP A 8 8.94 -1.74 -30.76
C ASP A 8 8.64 -2.82 -29.72
N VAL A 9 9.66 -3.49 -29.20
CA VAL A 9 9.52 -4.45 -28.09
C VAL A 9 9.04 -3.72 -26.83
N TYR A 10 9.58 -2.56 -26.51
CA TYR A 10 9.19 -1.76 -25.37
C TYR A 10 7.73 -1.28 -25.43
N LYS A 11 7.27 -0.84 -26.61
CA LYS A 11 5.91 -0.34 -26.84
C LYS A 11 4.85 -1.44 -26.92
N ARG A 12 5.21 -2.67 -27.26
CA ARG A 12 4.28 -3.81 -27.38
C ARG A 12 4.02 -4.53 -26.05
N GLN A 13 4.63 -4.08 -24.98
CA GLN A 13 4.42 -4.74 -23.68
C GLN A 13 3.02 -4.42 -23.13
N PRO A 14 2.22 -5.42 -22.74
CA PRO A 14 1.00 -5.20 -21.99
C PRO A 14 1.28 -4.44 -20.68
N LEU A 15 2.52 -4.48 -20.21
CA LEU A 15 3.03 -3.80 -19.03
C LEU A 15 3.11 -2.28 -19.17
N PHE A 16 3.17 -1.75 -20.40
CA PHE A 16 3.32 -0.31 -20.67
C PHE A 16 2.10 0.51 -20.20
N ILE A 17 0.88 -0.04 -20.31
CA ILE A 17 -0.34 0.69 -19.98
C ILE A 17 -0.51 0.84 -18.47
N ALA A 18 -0.50 -0.27 -17.73
CA ALA A 18 -0.69 -0.29 -16.27
C ALA A 18 -0.10 -1.54 -15.60
N GLY A 19 0.83 -2.23 -16.26
CA GLY A 19 1.46 -3.43 -15.74
C GLY A 19 2.60 -3.14 -14.76
N PRO A 20 3.14 -4.19 -14.11
CA PRO A 20 4.34 -4.08 -13.30
C PRO A 20 5.54 -3.58 -14.12
N ILE A 21 6.32 -2.67 -13.53
CA ILE A 21 7.52 -2.10 -14.17
C ILE A 21 8.61 -3.18 -14.22
N VAL A 22 9.16 -3.41 -15.41
CA VAL A 22 10.27 -4.32 -15.66
C VAL A 22 11.40 -3.55 -16.32
N THR A 23 12.64 -3.81 -15.91
CA THR A 23 13.79 -3.21 -16.59
C THR A 23 13.95 -3.80 -17.99
N PHE A 24 14.48 -3.02 -18.93
CA PHE A 24 14.71 -3.51 -20.30
C PHE A 24 15.56 -4.78 -20.32
N ASN A 25 16.61 -4.83 -19.51
CA ASN A 25 17.51 -5.97 -19.47
C ASN A 25 16.80 -7.25 -18.96
N ASP A 26 15.94 -7.12 -17.93
CA ASP A 26 15.19 -8.25 -17.37
C ASP A 26 14.17 -8.76 -18.39
N PHE A 27 13.48 -7.85 -19.08
CA PHE A 27 12.53 -8.20 -20.14
C PHE A 27 13.23 -8.87 -21.33
N TRP A 28 14.31 -8.25 -21.84
CA TRP A 28 15.04 -8.78 -22.98
C TRP A 28 15.67 -10.15 -22.71
N SER A 29 16.16 -10.36 -21.50
CA SER A 29 16.71 -11.68 -21.11
C SER A 29 15.66 -12.79 -21.19
N GLN A 30 14.41 -12.49 -20.88
CA GLN A 30 13.28 -13.44 -20.96
C GLN A 30 12.78 -13.64 -22.39
N VAL A 31 12.86 -12.60 -23.24
CA VAL A 31 12.57 -12.74 -24.67
C VAL A 31 13.60 -13.62 -25.36
N CYS A 32 14.89 -13.43 -25.04
CA CYS A 32 15.97 -14.25 -25.61
C CYS A 32 16.00 -15.70 -25.06
N LYS A 33 15.49 -15.90 -23.85
CA LYS A 33 15.38 -17.22 -23.20
C LYS A 33 13.99 -17.35 -22.57
N PRO A 34 12.96 -17.69 -23.37
CA PRO A 34 11.60 -17.77 -22.89
C PRO A 34 11.47 -18.72 -21.69
N LEU A 35 10.77 -18.25 -20.67
CA LEU A 35 10.47 -19.04 -19.48
C LEU A 35 9.30 -19.99 -19.79
N HIS A 36 9.45 -21.26 -19.42
CA HIS A 36 8.32 -22.18 -19.45
C HIS A 36 7.50 -22.01 -18.15
N ILE A 37 6.42 -21.24 -18.22
CA ILE A 37 5.52 -21.03 -17.08
C ILE A 37 4.47 -22.13 -17.07
N PRO A 38 4.39 -22.96 -16.00
CA PRO A 38 3.41 -24.04 -15.95
C PRO A 38 1.97 -23.51 -16.03
N VAL A 39 1.13 -24.15 -16.83
CA VAL A 39 -0.30 -23.78 -17.00
C VAL A 39 -1.02 -23.69 -15.65
N ARG A 40 -0.70 -24.56 -14.69
CA ARG A 40 -1.26 -24.52 -13.34
C ARG A 40 -0.98 -23.16 -12.63
N VAL A 41 0.22 -22.59 -12.81
CA VAL A 41 0.57 -21.29 -12.23
C VAL A 41 -0.28 -20.19 -12.84
N ILE A 42 -0.42 -20.20 -14.18
CA ILE A 42 -1.25 -19.24 -14.91
C ILE A 42 -2.72 -19.36 -14.48
N ALA A 43 -3.25 -20.58 -14.40
CA ALA A 43 -4.64 -20.83 -14.00
C ALA A 43 -4.94 -20.35 -12.58
N VAL A 44 -4.07 -20.67 -11.61
CA VAL A 44 -4.22 -20.18 -10.23
C VAL A 44 -4.14 -18.65 -10.18
N TYR A 45 -3.27 -18.05 -10.99
CA TYR A 45 -3.16 -16.60 -11.04
C TYR A 45 -4.39 -15.95 -11.69
N ALA A 46 -4.93 -16.57 -12.74
CA ALA A 46 -6.19 -16.14 -13.38
C ALA A 46 -7.37 -16.18 -12.39
N CYS A 47 -7.49 -17.23 -11.58
CA CYS A 47 -8.50 -17.30 -10.52
C CYS A 47 -8.34 -16.17 -9.49
N ARG A 48 -7.11 -15.83 -9.09
CA ARG A 48 -6.84 -14.70 -8.20
C ARG A 48 -7.20 -13.35 -8.83
N CYS A 49 -6.96 -13.20 -10.14
CA CYS A 49 -7.34 -12.02 -10.90
C CYS A 49 -8.87 -11.89 -10.96
N LEU A 50 -9.57 -12.97 -11.32
CA LEU A 50 -11.03 -13.03 -11.36
C LEU A 50 -11.64 -12.70 -9.98
N PHE A 51 -11.11 -13.26 -8.90
CA PHE A 51 -11.57 -12.94 -7.55
C PHE A 51 -11.45 -11.46 -7.25
N ALA A 52 -10.34 -10.80 -7.64
CA ALA A 52 -10.16 -9.37 -7.44
C ALA A 52 -11.16 -8.53 -8.25
N VAL A 53 -11.44 -8.93 -9.50
CA VAL A 53 -12.46 -8.30 -10.36
C VAL A 53 -13.85 -8.43 -9.74
N LEU A 54 -14.24 -9.63 -9.32
CA LEU A 54 -15.55 -9.87 -8.69
C LEU A 54 -15.69 -9.11 -7.37
N SER A 55 -14.60 -8.94 -6.61
CA SER A 55 -14.61 -8.19 -5.36
C SER A 55 -14.85 -6.69 -5.60
N ILE A 56 -14.17 -6.07 -6.58
CA ILE A 56 -14.41 -4.66 -6.88
C ILE A 56 -15.80 -4.45 -7.50
N GLU A 57 -16.29 -5.35 -8.34
CA GLU A 57 -17.66 -5.33 -8.88
C GLU A 57 -18.69 -5.39 -7.75
N PHE A 58 -18.50 -6.28 -6.77
CA PHE A 58 -19.36 -6.32 -5.59
C PHE A 58 -19.36 -4.98 -4.84
N MET A 59 -18.18 -4.39 -4.60
CA MET A 59 -18.06 -3.09 -3.93
C MET A 59 -18.78 -1.98 -4.71
N LEU A 60 -18.64 -1.96 -6.03
CA LEU A 60 -19.27 -0.95 -6.89
C LEU A 60 -20.81 -1.04 -6.88
N HIS A 61 -21.36 -2.25 -6.81
CA HIS A 61 -22.79 -2.48 -6.88
C HIS A 61 -23.51 -2.36 -5.53
N TYR A 62 -22.84 -2.68 -4.42
CA TYR A 62 -23.50 -2.82 -3.12
C TYR A 62 -22.99 -1.86 -2.04
N MET A 63 -21.78 -1.30 -2.16
CA MET A 63 -21.20 -0.51 -1.07
C MET A 63 -21.22 0.99 -1.32
N TYR A 64 -21.44 1.45 -2.55
CA TYR A 64 -21.57 2.86 -2.95
C TYR A 64 -20.48 3.81 -2.42
N VAL A 65 -19.29 3.30 -2.15
CA VAL A 65 -18.16 4.03 -1.51
C VAL A 65 -17.84 5.34 -2.23
N ASN A 66 -17.84 5.32 -3.57
CA ASN A 66 -17.58 6.52 -4.38
C ASN A 66 -18.71 7.54 -4.28
N ALA A 67 -19.98 7.13 -4.28
CA ALA A 67 -21.11 8.02 -4.16
C ALA A 67 -21.13 8.72 -2.80
N ILE A 68 -20.87 7.98 -1.72
CA ILE A 68 -20.78 8.50 -0.36
C ILE A 68 -19.63 9.51 -0.25
N LYS A 69 -18.45 9.17 -0.81
CA LYS A 69 -17.31 10.08 -0.87
C LYS A 69 -17.64 11.38 -1.59
N THR A 70 -18.32 11.29 -2.75
CA THR A 70 -18.66 12.44 -3.58
C THR A 70 -19.75 13.31 -2.93
N ALA A 71 -20.67 12.71 -2.20
CA ALA A 71 -21.72 13.43 -1.48
C ALA A 71 -21.16 14.32 -0.36
N GLY A 72 -20.04 13.94 0.26
CA GLY A 72 -19.31 14.76 1.23
C GLY A 72 -20.02 15.01 2.56
N VAL A 73 -21.13 14.29 2.84
CA VAL A 73 -22.00 14.47 4.03
C VAL A 73 -21.46 13.68 5.23
N TRP A 74 -20.21 13.92 5.61
CA TRP A 74 -19.55 13.18 6.70
C TRP A 74 -20.18 13.46 8.08
N ASP A 75 -20.76 14.61 8.28
CA ASP A 75 -21.47 15.03 9.48
C ASP A 75 -22.78 14.25 9.77
N ALA A 76 -23.32 13.58 8.75
CA ALA A 76 -24.50 12.73 8.89
C ALA A 76 -24.18 11.34 9.50
N TYR A 77 -22.91 10.97 9.64
CA TYR A 77 -22.50 9.63 10.08
C TYR A 77 -22.01 9.62 11.53
N THR A 78 -22.29 8.52 12.23
CA THR A 78 -21.73 8.24 13.53
C THR A 78 -20.21 7.97 13.44
N PRO A 79 -19.44 8.12 14.54
CA PRO A 79 -18.00 7.81 14.51
C PRO A 79 -17.67 6.39 14.03
N MET A 80 -18.49 5.40 14.36
CA MET A 80 -18.30 4.02 13.89
C MET A 80 -18.54 3.89 12.38
N GLU A 81 -19.60 4.52 11.87
CA GLU A 81 -19.88 4.53 10.42
C GLU A 81 -18.75 5.24 9.65
N MET A 82 -18.24 6.37 10.16
CA MET A 82 -17.07 7.03 9.58
C MET A 82 -15.82 6.14 9.54
N ALA A 83 -15.57 5.37 10.61
CA ALA A 83 -14.46 4.42 10.65
C ALA A 83 -14.63 3.30 9.60
N ILE A 84 -15.83 2.74 9.49
CA ILE A 84 -16.17 1.69 8.51
C ILE A 84 -16.06 2.24 7.08
N LEU A 85 -16.60 3.42 6.81
CA LEU A 85 -16.51 4.07 5.51
C LEU A 85 -15.06 4.39 5.13
N SER A 86 -14.26 4.87 6.09
CA SER A 86 -12.83 5.12 5.89
C SER A 86 -12.09 3.85 5.49
N PHE A 87 -12.33 2.75 6.19
CA PHE A 87 -11.74 1.44 5.90
C PHE A 87 -12.11 0.97 4.49
N TRP A 88 -13.40 0.93 4.16
CA TRP A 88 -13.85 0.46 2.85
C TRP A 88 -13.45 1.40 1.70
N SER A 89 -13.31 2.69 1.95
CA SER A 89 -12.78 3.62 0.96
C SER A 89 -11.32 3.29 0.59
N LEU A 90 -10.50 2.93 1.58
CA LEU A 90 -9.11 2.51 1.32
C LEU A 90 -9.04 1.13 0.66
N GLU A 91 -9.90 0.17 1.06
CA GLU A 91 -10.01 -1.12 0.38
C GLU A 91 -10.46 -0.95 -1.08
N PHE A 92 -11.39 -0.05 -1.37
CA PHE A 92 -11.80 0.27 -2.74
C PHE A 92 -10.62 0.82 -3.57
N VAL A 93 -9.87 1.78 -3.02
CA VAL A 93 -8.65 2.31 -3.68
C VAL A 93 -7.65 1.18 -3.94
N TRP A 94 -7.49 0.26 -2.99
CA TRP A 94 -6.60 -0.89 -3.14
C TRP A 94 -7.04 -1.81 -4.28
N PHE A 95 -8.31 -2.23 -4.33
CA PHE A 95 -8.82 -3.08 -5.41
C PHE A 95 -8.76 -2.40 -6.78
N LYS A 96 -9.04 -1.10 -6.85
CA LYS A 96 -8.95 -0.29 -8.07
C LYS A 96 -7.56 -0.37 -8.72
N LEU A 97 -6.51 -0.51 -7.93
CA LEU A 97 -5.13 -0.63 -8.41
C LEU A 97 -4.69 -2.08 -8.61
N VAL A 98 -5.13 -2.99 -7.73
CA VAL A 98 -4.78 -4.42 -7.80
C VAL A 98 -5.32 -5.08 -9.06
N VAL A 99 -6.56 -4.74 -9.46
CA VAL A 99 -7.20 -5.35 -10.64
C VAL A 99 -6.38 -5.12 -11.90
N PRO A 100 -6.07 -3.88 -12.35
CA PRO A 100 -5.27 -3.67 -13.55
C PRO A 100 -3.86 -4.25 -13.41
N TRP A 101 -3.20 -4.14 -12.27
CA TRP A 101 -1.87 -4.72 -12.08
C TRP A 101 -1.87 -6.24 -12.24
N ARG A 102 -2.88 -6.93 -11.70
CA ARG A 102 -3.01 -8.38 -11.86
C ARG A 102 -3.40 -8.79 -13.27
N LEU A 103 -4.29 -8.04 -13.92
CA LEU A 103 -4.68 -8.29 -15.29
C LEU A 103 -3.48 -8.24 -16.24
N PHE A 104 -2.69 -7.17 -16.17
CA PHE A 104 -1.51 -7.02 -17.02
C PHE A 104 -0.37 -7.98 -16.66
N ARG A 105 -0.24 -8.36 -15.38
CA ARG A 105 0.69 -9.43 -15.01
C ARG A 105 0.24 -10.79 -15.53
N LEU A 106 -1.06 -11.10 -15.47
CA LEU A 106 -1.61 -12.32 -16.07
C LEU A 106 -1.32 -12.37 -17.56
N TRP A 107 -1.52 -11.26 -18.26
CA TRP A 107 -1.19 -11.17 -19.68
C TRP A 107 0.31 -11.44 -19.93
N ALA A 108 1.19 -10.80 -19.18
CA ALA A 108 2.62 -11.06 -19.30
C ALA A 108 3.00 -12.53 -19.06
N LEU A 109 2.36 -13.19 -18.09
CA LEU A 109 2.57 -14.62 -17.81
C LEU A 109 2.11 -15.50 -19.00
N LEU A 110 1.01 -15.12 -19.67
CA LEU A 110 0.54 -15.80 -20.89
C LEU A 110 1.53 -15.65 -22.05
N ASP A 111 2.22 -14.52 -22.14
CA ASP A 111 3.28 -14.26 -23.12
C ASP A 111 4.64 -14.89 -22.71
N GLY A 112 4.69 -15.64 -21.60
CA GLY A 112 5.91 -16.29 -21.13
C GLY A 112 6.89 -15.34 -20.42
N VAL A 113 6.43 -14.16 -19.98
CA VAL A 113 7.24 -13.17 -19.26
C VAL A 113 6.82 -13.14 -17.78
N ASP A 114 7.73 -13.52 -16.88
CA ASP A 114 7.49 -13.42 -15.44
C ASP A 114 7.94 -12.05 -14.94
N VAL A 115 6.98 -11.30 -14.42
CA VAL A 115 7.19 -9.95 -13.88
C VAL A 115 6.86 -9.91 -12.40
N PRO A 116 7.45 -8.98 -11.61
CA PRO A 116 7.22 -8.93 -10.18
C PRO A 116 5.74 -8.67 -9.85
N GLU A 117 5.21 -9.35 -8.82
CA GLU A 117 3.90 -9.05 -8.26
C GLU A 117 3.92 -7.66 -7.61
N ASN A 118 2.98 -6.78 -7.98
CA ASN A 118 2.89 -5.41 -7.46
C ASN A 118 2.32 -5.34 -6.05
N VAL A 119 1.48 -6.30 -5.68
CA VAL A 119 0.86 -6.39 -4.35
C VAL A 119 1.06 -7.78 -3.79
N ILE A 120 2.04 -7.93 -2.92
CA ILE A 120 2.38 -9.22 -2.33
C ILE A 120 1.40 -9.60 -1.22
N ARG A 121 0.82 -8.60 -0.52
CA ARG A 121 -0.06 -8.78 0.65
C ARG A 121 -1.20 -7.79 0.63
N SER A 122 -2.33 -8.16 1.25
CA SER A 122 -3.42 -7.22 1.52
C SER A 122 -2.92 -6.05 2.37
N ILE A 123 -3.52 -4.88 2.17
CA ILE A 123 -3.25 -3.68 2.97
C ILE A 123 -3.56 -3.91 4.45
N THR A 124 -4.57 -4.74 4.74
CA THR A 124 -4.95 -5.14 6.10
C THR A 124 -3.95 -6.06 6.80
N ASN A 125 -2.97 -6.61 6.07
CA ASN A 125 -1.96 -7.54 6.62
C ASN A 125 -0.55 -6.92 6.59
N SER A 126 -0.39 -5.72 7.17
CA SER A 126 0.89 -5.02 7.24
C SER A 126 1.12 -4.35 8.60
N PRO A 127 1.79 -5.04 9.56
CA PRO A 127 2.06 -4.50 10.89
C PRO A 127 3.20 -3.46 10.94
N SER A 128 3.66 -2.97 9.80
CA SER A 128 4.78 -2.05 9.69
C SER A 128 4.62 -1.18 8.45
N ALA A 129 4.64 0.13 8.60
CA ALA A 129 4.56 1.08 7.51
C ALA A 129 5.73 0.93 6.53
N LEU A 130 6.95 0.69 7.02
CA LEU A 130 8.12 0.42 6.17
C LEU A 130 7.96 -0.84 5.32
N ARG A 131 7.37 -1.91 5.89
CA ARG A 131 7.11 -3.15 5.13
C ARG A 131 5.96 -2.98 4.15
N PHE A 132 4.94 -2.19 4.51
CA PHE A 132 3.83 -1.85 3.64
C PHE A 132 4.34 -1.20 2.35
N TRP A 133 5.12 -0.13 2.43
CA TRP A 133 5.63 0.57 1.25
C TRP A 133 6.59 -0.26 0.40
N ARG A 134 7.30 -1.23 0.97
CA ARG A 134 8.11 -2.19 0.21
C ARG A 134 7.29 -3.24 -0.56
N ALA A 135 6.07 -3.50 -0.10
CA ALA A 135 5.16 -4.48 -0.69
C ALA A 135 4.12 -3.84 -1.64
N TRP A 136 3.87 -2.54 -1.47
CA TRP A 136 2.94 -1.75 -2.26
C TRP A 136 3.61 -1.28 -3.55
N HIS A 137 2.93 -1.48 -4.70
CA HIS A 137 3.45 -1.14 -6.04
C HIS A 137 4.92 -1.55 -6.18
N ARG A 138 5.18 -2.81 -5.89
CA ARG A 138 6.53 -3.32 -5.66
C ARG A 138 7.48 -3.06 -6.82
N SER A 139 7.03 -3.20 -8.06
CA SER A 139 7.86 -2.96 -9.24
C SER A 139 8.33 -1.50 -9.31
N TYR A 140 7.43 -0.56 -9.03
CA TYR A 140 7.75 0.86 -8.94
C TYR A 140 8.67 1.15 -7.74
N ASN A 141 8.40 0.53 -6.58
CA ASN A 141 9.28 0.64 -5.42
C ASN A 141 10.71 0.17 -5.72
N LEU A 142 10.87 -0.97 -6.40
CA LEU A 142 12.18 -1.47 -6.81
C LEU A 142 12.91 -0.47 -7.72
N TRP A 143 12.19 0.13 -8.66
CA TRP A 143 12.72 1.16 -9.55
C TRP A 143 13.15 2.41 -8.77
N VAL A 144 12.28 2.95 -7.91
CA VAL A 144 12.56 4.14 -7.08
C VAL A 144 13.73 3.88 -6.14
N VAL A 145 13.80 2.70 -5.52
CA VAL A 145 14.91 2.34 -4.63
C VAL A 145 16.23 2.33 -5.40
N ARG A 146 16.25 1.74 -6.59
CA ARG A 146 17.46 1.63 -7.41
C ARG A 146 17.97 2.97 -7.91
N TYR A 147 17.07 3.80 -8.41
CA TYR A 147 17.43 5.00 -9.17
C TYR A 147 17.36 6.30 -8.37
N ILE A 148 16.66 6.32 -7.23
CA ILE A 148 16.50 7.53 -6.41
C ILE A 148 17.02 7.29 -4.99
N TYR A 149 16.48 6.31 -4.27
CA TYR A 149 16.77 6.12 -2.85
C TYR A 149 18.23 5.78 -2.56
N ILE A 150 18.81 4.81 -3.28
CA ILE A 150 20.20 4.39 -3.11
C ILE A 150 21.18 5.51 -3.45
N PRO A 151 21.07 6.20 -4.61
CA PRO A 151 21.94 7.33 -4.94
C PRO A 151 21.94 8.48 -3.94
N LEU A 152 20.80 8.71 -3.26
CA LEU A 152 20.67 9.74 -2.21
C LEU A 152 21.31 9.35 -0.86
N GLY A 153 21.90 8.17 -0.76
CA GLY A 153 22.53 7.66 0.46
C GLY A 153 21.75 6.56 1.16
N GLY A 154 20.54 6.22 0.68
CA GLY A 154 19.77 5.06 1.12
C GLY A 154 19.55 5.00 2.63
N ALA A 155 19.86 3.85 3.22
CA ALA A 155 19.68 3.60 4.65
C ALA A 155 20.55 4.49 5.57
N LYS A 156 21.65 5.06 5.06
CA LYS A 156 22.50 5.96 5.84
C LYS A 156 21.82 7.32 6.11
N ARG A 157 20.93 7.74 5.22
CA ARG A 157 20.15 8.99 5.32
C ARG A 157 18.65 8.70 5.16
N GLN A 158 18.15 7.68 5.85
CA GLN A 158 16.84 7.07 5.61
C GLN A 158 15.69 8.09 5.55
N LEU A 159 15.59 9.02 6.50
CA LEU A 159 14.49 9.99 6.51
C LEU A 159 14.59 10.98 5.35
N VAL A 160 15.80 11.51 5.07
CA VAL A 160 16.02 12.44 3.96
C VAL A 160 15.77 11.78 2.62
N SER A 161 16.33 10.58 2.42
CA SER A 161 16.11 9.82 1.19
C SER A 161 14.63 9.46 1.00
N SER A 162 13.93 9.13 2.09
CA SER A 162 12.48 8.87 2.04
C SER A 162 11.70 10.14 1.72
N LEU A 163 12.06 11.31 2.29
CA LEU A 163 11.38 12.57 2.00
C LEU A 163 11.48 12.91 0.50
N VAL A 164 12.67 12.82 -0.08
CA VAL A 164 12.87 13.08 -1.52
C VAL A 164 12.08 12.07 -2.37
N VAL A 165 12.12 10.78 -2.02
CA VAL A 165 11.38 9.73 -2.70
C VAL A 165 9.88 9.99 -2.66
N PHE A 166 9.30 10.24 -1.49
CA PHE A 166 7.85 10.46 -1.38
C PHE A 166 7.41 11.78 -2.02
N THR A 167 8.25 12.83 -1.97
CA THR A 167 8.00 14.06 -2.74
C THR A 167 7.96 13.77 -4.24
N PHE A 168 8.93 13.02 -4.76
CA PHE A 168 8.94 12.59 -6.16
C PHE A 168 7.69 11.76 -6.50
N VAL A 169 7.29 10.84 -5.63
CA VAL A 169 6.09 10.00 -5.83
C VAL A 169 4.82 10.85 -5.86
N ALA A 170 4.70 11.87 -4.99
CA ALA A 170 3.56 12.78 -5.00
C ALA A 170 3.47 13.55 -6.32
N LEU A 171 4.58 14.14 -6.78
CA LEU A 171 4.65 14.87 -8.05
C LEU A 171 4.41 13.97 -9.27
N TRP A 172 4.82 12.71 -9.18
CA TRP A 172 4.55 11.72 -10.22
C TRP A 172 3.07 11.35 -10.31
N HIS A 173 2.34 11.34 -9.17
CA HIS A 173 0.90 11.09 -9.16
C HIS A 173 0.12 12.27 -9.76
N ASP A 174 0.36 13.48 -9.25
CA ASP A 174 -0.21 14.73 -9.75
C ASP A 174 0.42 15.93 -9.04
N LEU A 175 0.36 17.11 -9.66
CA LEU A 175 0.77 18.39 -9.08
C LEU A 175 -0.32 18.93 -8.13
N SER A 176 -0.48 18.26 -6.97
CA SER A 176 -1.51 18.57 -5.99
C SER A 176 -0.90 18.77 -4.60
N PHE A 177 -1.32 19.84 -3.91
CA PHE A 177 -0.91 20.08 -2.52
C PHE A 177 -1.39 18.97 -1.58
N THR A 178 -2.55 18.37 -1.85
CA THR A 178 -3.09 17.25 -1.09
C THR A 178 -2.18 16.02 -1.15
N LEU A 179 -1.68 15.70 -2.35
CA LEU A 179 -0.74 14.59 -2.53
C LEU A 179 0.65 14.89 -1.94
N LEU A 180 1.07 16.15 -1.97
CA LEU A 180 2.31 16.56 -1.32
C LEU A 180 2.19 16.44 0.21
N ALA A 181 1.06 16.89 0.78
CA ALA A 181 0.76 16.72 2.19
C ALA A 181 0.71 15.23 2.58
N TRP A 182 0.05 14.39 1.79
CA TRP A 182 0.06 12.93 1.94
C TRP A 182 1.49 12.38 2.01
N ALA A 183 2.33 12.72 1.06
CA ALA A 183 3.71 12.24 0.96
C ALA A 183 4.53 12.60 2.20
N TRP A 184 4.40 13.83 2.68
CA TRP A 184 5.13 14.30 3.85
C TRP A 184 4.58 13.72 5.15
N LEU A 185 3.25 13.52 5.25
CA LEU A 185 2.64 12.79 6.36
C LEU A 185 3.14 11.35 6.44
N ILE A 186 3.28 10.66 5.29
CA ILE A 186 3.87 9.31 5.26
C ILE A 186 5.28 9.32 5.86
N VAL A 187 6.14 10.25 5.45
CA VAL A 187 7.52 10.32 5.99
C VAL A 187 7.53 10.67 7.48
N LEU A 188 6.69 11.60 7.91
CA LEU A 188 6.51 11.94 9.31
C LEU A 188 6.07 10.72 10.13
N PHE A 189 5.14 9.93 9.62
CA PHE A 189 4.59 8.75 10.27
C PHE A 189 5.50 7.51 10.20
N LEU A 190 6.48 7.50 9.29
CA LEU A 190 7.57 6.51 9.31
C LEU A 190 8.58 6.77 10.44
N ALA A 191 8.77 8.03 10.83
CA ALA A 191 9.77 8.39 11.83
C ALA A 191 9.58 7.69 13.20
N PRO A 192 8.38 7.62 13.79
CA PRO A 192 8.14 6.87 15.04
C PRO A 192 8.52 5.40 14.95
N GLU A 193 8.25 4.73 13.82
CA GLU A 193 8.64 3.33 13.63
C GLU A 193 10.16 3.18 13.56
N ILE A 194 10.86 4.08 12.88
CA ILE A 194 12.33 4.07 12.77
C ILE A 194 12.96 4.29 14.14
N VAL A 195 12.49 5.31 14.87
CA VAL A 195 12.95 5.65 16.22
C VAL A 195 12.66 4.51 17.20
N GLY A 196 11.42 4.00 17.21
CA GLY A 196 11.02 2.88 18.07
C GLY A 196 11.89 1.64 17.88
N ARG A 197 12.24 1.31 16.63
CA ARG A 197 13.14 0.19 16.32
C ARG A 197 14.57 0.42 16.81
N SER A 198 15.04 1.67 16.88
CA SER A 198 16.36 2.00 17.40
C SER A 198 16.41 2.00 18.94
N LEU A 199 15.35 2.48 19.59
CA LEU A 199 15.24 2.53 21.05
C LEU A 199 14.94 1.15 21.67
N VAL A 200 14.13 0.35 21.00
CA VAL A 200 13.70 -0.99 21.48
C VAL A 200 14.02 -2.04 20.41
N PRO A 201 15.31 -2.33 20.17
CA PRO A 201 15.71 -3.28 19.14
C PRO A 201 15.32 -4.70 19.50
N SER A 202 14.71 -5.40 18.52
CA SER A 202 14.26 -6.79 18.68
C SER A 202 15.41 -7.77 19.01
N ARG A 203 16.65 -7.43 18.63
CA ARG A 203 17.83 -8.25 18.97
C ARG A 203 18.09 -8.29 20.47
N VAL A 204 17.75 -7.22 21.20
CA VAL A 204 17.98 -7.08 22.65
C VAL A 204 16.73 -7.51 23.44
N TYR A 205 15.56 -7.07 23.00
CA TYR A 205 14.32 -7.20 23.78
C TYR A 205 13.36 -8.26 23.24
N GLY A 206 13.69 -8.90 22.10
CA GLY A 206 12.78 -9.82 21.40
C GLY A 206 12.29 -11.01 22.22
N GLN A 207 13.08 -11.47 23.19
CA GLN A 207 12.74 -12.58 24.10
C GLN A 207 11.97 -12.14 25.34
N ARG A 208 11.77 -10.84 25.56
CA ARG A 208 11.04 -10.35 26.72
C ARG A 208 9.54 -10.47 26.53
N PRO A 209 8.76 -10.96 27.50
CA PRO A 209 7.31 -11.15 27.35
C PRO A 209 6.55 -9.88 26.97
N TRP A 210 6.95 -8.74 27.52
CA TRP A 210 6.33 -7.43 27.23
C TRP A 210 6.59 -6.92 25.81
N PHE A 211 7.70 -7.34 25.17
CA PHE A 211 8.14 -6.79 23.88
C PHE A 211 7.09 -6.97 22.77
N ARG A 212 6.42 -8.14 22.73
CA ARG A 212 5.35 -8.42 21.77
C ARG A 212 4.19 -7.42 21.90
N HIS A 213 3.81 -7.08 23.14
CA HIS A 213 2.70 -6.15 23.40
C HIS A 213 3.05 -4.71 23.08
N VAL A 214 4.23 -4.24 23.47
CA VAL A 214 4.73 -2.89 23.10
C VAL A 214 4.84 -2.73 21.59
N ARG A 215 5.34 -3.76 20.91
CA ARG A 215 5.39 -3.79 19.45
C ARG A 215 4.00 -3.77 18.82
N ALA A 216 3.00 -4.44 19.41
CA ALA A 216 1.63 -4.42 18.95
C ALA A 216 0.99 -3.03 19.11
N LEU A 217 1.21 -2.35 20.22
CA LEU A 217 0.76 -0.95 20.42
C LEU A 217 1.39 -0.02 19.36
N GLY A 218 2.70 -0.15 19.11
CA GLY A 218 3.36 0.58 18.04
C GLY A 218 2.79 0.28 16.65
N THR A 219 2.36 -0.96 16.41
CA THR A 219 1.67 -1.33 15.16
C THR A 219 0.29 -0.68 15.05
N VAL A 220 -0.49 -0.63 16.13
CA VAL A 220 -1.79 0.06 16.15
C VAL A 220 -1.61 1.54 15.83
N ALA A 221 -0.66 2.21 16.49
CA ALA A 221 -0.34 3.60 16.19
C ALA A 221 0.05 3.81 14.71
N ASN A 222 0.91 2.95 14.17
CA ASN A 222 1.26 2.96 12.75
C ASN A 222 0.05 2.78 11.83
N MET A 223 -0.88 1.87 12.16
CA MET A 223 -2.10 1.67 11.37
C MET A 223 -2.96 2.94 11.32
N PHE A 224 -3.21 3.58 12.45
CA PHE A 224 -3.95 4.85 12.49
C PHE A 224 -3.25 5.95 11.68
N MET A 225 -1.94 6.11 11.83
CA MET A 225 -1.16 7.08 11.08
C MET A 225 -1.22 6.81 9.56
N MET A 226 -1.06 5.54 9.15
CA MET A 226 -1.11 5.14 7.75
C MET A 226 -2.51 5.31 7.15
N ILE A 227 -3.56 4.94 7.87
CA ILE A 227 -4.94 5.16 7.45
C ILE A 227 -5.19 6.64 7.25
N SER A 228 -4.86 7.48 8.24
CA SER A 228 -5.03 8.94 8.18
C SER A 228 -4.31 9.56 6.98
N ALA A 229 -3.04 9.24 6.77
CA ALA A 229 -2.29 9.77 5.63
C ALA A 229 -2.92 9.37 4.28
N ASN A 230 -3.32 8.10 4.12
CA ASN A 230 -3.93 7.66 2.88
C ASN A 230 -5.35 8.22 2.66
N LEU A 231 -6.12 8.47 3.73
CA LEU A 231 -7.38 9.20 3.65
C LEU A 231 -7.17 10.65 3.18
N VAL A 232 -6.11 11.32 3.68
CA VAL A 232 -5.74 12.67 3.21
C VAL A 232 -5.47 12.65 1.71
N GLY A 233 -4.63 11.74 1.23
CA GLY A 233 -4.20 11.74 -0.17
C GLY A 233 -5.28 11.32 -1.17
N PHE A 234 -6.13 10.36 -0.81
CA PHE A 234 -6.93 9.63 -1.80
C PHE A 234 -8.44 9.62 -1.54
N VAL A 235 -8.91 10.05 -0.36
CA VAL A 235 -10.33 9.91 0.00
C VAL A 235 -10.97 11.24 0.36
N ILE A 236 -10.64 11.86 1.48
CA ILE A 236 -11.39 12.99 2.07
C ILE A 236 -10.56 14.26 2.24
N GLY A 237 -9.28 14.23 1.90
CA GLY A 237 -8.39 15.38 2.09
C GLY A 237 -8.04 15.65 3.55
N LEU A 238 -7.33 16.76 3.77
CA LEU A 238 -6.85 17.13 5.11
C LEU A 238 -8.01 17.52 6.04
N ASP A 239 -8.92 18.37 5.55
CA ASP A 239 -10.07 18.85 6.34
C ASP A 239 -10.98 17.70 6.75
N GLY A 240 -11.24 16.75 5.83
CA GLY A 240 -12.03 15.56 6.13
C GLY A 240 -11.40 14.67 7.19
N VAL A 241 -10.09 14.47 7.15
CA VAL A 241 -9.38 13.69 8.18
C VAL A 241 -9.38 14.43 9.52
N GLN A 242 -9.20 15.75 9.51
CA GLN A 242 -9.29 16.56 10.74
C GLN A 242 -10.68 16.44 11.36
N PHE A 243 -11.74 16.52 10.55
CA PHE A 243 -13.12 16.34 11.01
C PHE A 243 -13.34 14.95 11.62
N VAL A 244 -12.93 13.87 10.94
CA VAL A 244 -13.05 12.50 11.48
C VAL A 244 -12.34 12.37 12.82
N TRP A 245 -11.12 12.90 12.96
CA TRP A 245 -10.39 12.86 14.22
C TRP A 245 -11.03 13.70 15.32
N SER A 246 -11.60 14.89 15.01
CA SER A 246 -12.34 15.66 16.01
C SER A 246 -13.53 14.88 16.55
N GLN A 247 -14.31 14.25 15.67
CA GLN A 247 -15.43 13.39 16.08
C GLN A 247 -14.99 12.21 16.94
N MET A 248 -13.84 11.58 16.61
CA MET A 248 -13.31 10.45 17.38
C MET A 248 -12.80 10.84 18.79
N VAL A 249 -12.27 12.05 18.96
CA VAL A 249 -11.63 12.46 20.22
C VAL A 249 -12.54 13.31 21.09
N GLU A 250 -13.33 14.21 20.50
CA GLU A 250 -14.12 15.20 21.24
C GLU A 250 -15.46 14.64 21.69
N THR A 251 -16.07 13.71 20.93
CA THR A 251 -17.37 13.12 21.29
C THR A 251 -17.20 11.90 22.21
N GLU A 252 -18.20 11.63 23.06
CA GLU A 252 -18.23 10.43 23.90
C GLU A 252 -18.31 9.15 23.05
N ALA A 253 -19.21 9.11 22.08
CA ALA A 253 -19.36 8.00 21.13
C ALA A 253 -18.07 7.75 20.34
N GLY A 254 -17.37 8.82 19.96
CA GLY A 254 -16.09 8.73 19.27
C GLY A 254 -14.99 8.10 20.12
N ARG A 255 -14.85 8.50 21.38
CA ARG A 255 -13.88 7.92 22.31
C ARG A 255 -14.14 6.44 22.56
N VAL A 256 -15.40 6.03 22.69
CA VAL A 256 -15.79 4.61 22.80
C VAL A 256 -15.42 3.85 21.52
N CYS A 257 -15.75 4.40 20.35
CA CYS A 257 -15.39 3.83 19.05
C CYS A 257 -13.86 3.69 18.93
N LEU A 258 -13.09 4.73 19.25
CA LEU A 258 -11.64 4.72 19.18
C LEU A 258 -11.02 3.63 20.07
N LEU A 259 -11.54 3.47 21.29
CA LEU A 259 -11.11 2.39 22.20
C LEU A 259 -11.39 1.00 21.60
N GLN A 260 -12.58 0.79 21.05
CA GLN A 260 -12.95 -0.46 20.38
C GLN A 260 -12.00 -0.75 19.19
N LEU A 261 -11.71 0.25 18.37
CA LEU A 261 -10.77 0.12 17.25
C LEU A 261 -9.35 -0.22 17.73
N ILE A 262 -8.86 0.42 18.80
CA ILE A 262 -7.56 0.10 19.39
C ILE A 262 -7.51 -1.38 19.83
N VAL A 263 -8.54 -1.87 20.51
CA VAL A 263 -8.60 -3.27 20.95
C VAL A 263 -8.62 -4.23 19.76
N VAL A 264 -9.47 -3.98 18.77
CA VAL A 264 -9.58 -4.82 17.56
C VAL A 264 -8.26 -4.84 16.79
N LEU A 265 -7.65 -3.70 16.57
CA LEU A 265 -6.37 -3.60 15.85
C LEU A 265 -5.22 -4.20 16.65
N PHE A 266 -5.25 -4.12 17.98
CA PHE A 266 -4.26 -4.78 18.83
C PHE A 266 -4.34 -6.30 18.72
N ILE A 267 -5.57 -6.87 18.76
CA ILE A 267 -5.79 -8.30 18.55
C ILE A 267 -5.33 -8.70 17.14
N ALA A 268 -5.71 -7.93 16.11
CA ALA A 268 -5.28 -8.18 14.75
C ALA A 268 -3.74 -8.16 14.61
N ALA A 269 -3.06 -7.21 15.26
CA ALA A 269 -1.59 -7.16 15.28
C ALA A 269 -0.97 -8.41 15.93
N GLN A 270 -1.55 -8.89 17.04
CA GLN A 270 -1.11 -10.13 17.69
C GLN A 270 -1.26 -11.35 16.78
N LEU A 271 -2.40 -11.48 16.10
CA LEU A 271 -2.64 -12.53 15.11
C LEU A 271 -1.65 -12.45 13.94
N MET A 272 -1.40 -11.24 13.40
CA MET A 272 -0.41 -11.05 12.33
C MET A 272 0.99 -11.49 12.75
N TYR A 273 1.36 -11.35 14.02
CA TYR A 273 2.67 -11.80 14.51
C TYR A 273 2.72 -13.32 14.61
N GLU A 274 1.64 -13.98 15.00
CA GLU A 274 1.57 -15.44 15.05
C GLU A 274 1.75 -16.06 13.67
N TYR A 275 0.95 -15.63 12.70
CA TYR A 275 1.06 -16.08 11.30
C TYR A 275 2.38 -15.76 10.59
N ARG A 276 3.27 -14.98 11.21
CA ARG A 276 4.57 -14.60 10.64
C ARG A 276 5.75 -15.20 11.39
N ALA A 277 5.49 -15.79 12.52
CA ALA A 277 6.50 -16.58 13.26
C ALA A 277 6.75 -17.93 12.60
N GLU A 278 5.82 -18.38 11.75
CA GLU A 278 5.94 -19.53 10.85
C GLU A 278 6.59 -19.09 9.50
#